data_c6b705dabb2ca11824beeec1e759d419
#
_entry.id   c6b705dabb2ca11824beeec1e759d419
#
_cell.length_a   1.000
_cell.length_b   1.000
_cell.length_c   1.000
_cell.angle_alpha   90.00
_cell.angle_beta   90.00
_cell.angle_gamma   90.00
#
_symmetry.space_group_name_H-M   'P 1'
#
loop_
_entity.id
_entity.type
_entity.pdbx_description
1 polymer ?
#
loop_
_entity_poly.entity_id
_entity_poly.type
_entity_poly.pdbx_seq_one_letter_code
_entity_poly.pdbx_strand_id
1 'polypeptide(L)'
;MSISLDTLKKTLNHDVGYAIHFKLNEAELGAIRAIIKSQWLYRMQLLVPEHIAALDAFGMENYHRFAHLLDHSSSWPTPTRILSKRDVNVIKEMPFFNSFKKIFGSIEIADEAKFGWDHMLWRLVRPGNSDCASIHTDRWFWDLASDWKVPDYAHQRLNVWIAIHTVPGKNGLCVVPASQTKKDWKWHSEKRYGQLKPVLDEDVDQLGLKLLPTEPGDIVIFNHDLLHGGAPNLAETTRVSLEFTIFVPT
;
A
#
# COMPACT_ATOMS: atom_id res chain seq x y z
N MET A 1 14.38 -17.69 9.42
CA MET A 1 14.91 -18.47 8.27
C MET A 1 14.85 -17.57 7.05
N SER A 2 15.94 -17.47 6.26
CA SER A 2 15.91 -16.70 5.01
C SER A 2 15.17 -17.52 3.94
N ILE A 3 14.16 -16.94 3.29
CA ILE A 3 13.52 -17.54 2.13
C ILE A 3 14.48 -17.46 0.92
N SER A 4 14.55 -18.52 0.08
CA SER A 4 15.30 -18.44 -1.18
C SER A 4 14.51 -17.66 -2.23
N LEU A 5 15.22 -17.05 -3.20
CA LEU A 5 14.59 -16.34 -4.31
C LEU A 5 13.64 -17.25 -5.10
N ASP A 6 14.05 -18.49 -5.38
CA ASP A 6 13.24 -19.45 -6.14
C ASP A 6 11.94 -19.80 -5.41
N THR A 7 12.01 -20.03 -4.09
CA THR A 7 10.83 -20.27 -3.27
C THR A 7 9.89 -19.06 -3.29
N LEU A 8 10.44 -17.85 -3.15
CA LEU A 8 9.65 -16.62 -3.19
C LEU A 8 9.00 -16.40 -4.55
N LYS A 9 9.76 -16.56 -5.67
CA LYS A 9 9.21 -16.48 -7.03
C LYS A 9 8.10 -17.50 -7.26
N LYS A 10 8.28 -18.74 -6.81
CA LYS A 10 7.22 -19.78 -6.90
C LYS A 10 5.96 -19.33 -6.15
N THR A 11 6.12 -18.88 -4.91
CA THR A 11 5.01 -18.42 -4.07
C THR A 11 4.24 -17.27 -4.71
N LEU A 12 4.95 -16.27 -5.27
CA LEU A 12 4.36 -15.09 -5.87
C LEU A 12 3.71 -15.36 -7.24
N ASN A 13 4.25 -16.28 -8.05
CA ASN A 13 3.81 -16.46 -9.42
C ASN A 13 2.89 -17.67 -9.63
N HIS A 14 3.06 -18.72 -8.85
CA HIS A 14 2.42 -20.03 -9.10
C HIS A 14 1.58 -20.54 -7.93
N ASP A 15 1.85 -20.09 -6.70
CA ASP A 15 1.09 -20.53 -5.53
C ASP A 15 0.06 -19.44 -5.12
N VAL A 16 0.14 -18.92 -3.90
CA VAL A 16 -0.87 -18.01 -3.34
C VAL A 16 -0.80 -16.58 -3.86
N GLY A 17 0.30 -16.17 -4.52
CA GLY A 17 0.47 -14.84 -5.11
C GLY A 17 0.98 -13.76 -4.16
N TYR A 18 1.20 -14.07 -2.89
CA TYR A 18 1.73 -13.14 -1.89
C TYR A 18 2.66 -13.83 -0.89
N ALA A 19 3.49 -13.05 -0.21
CA ALA A 19 4.38 -13.51 0.85
C ALA A 19 4.44 -12.49 1.99
N ILE A 20 4.47 -12.98 3.26
CA ILE A 20 4.63 -12.18 4.49
C ILE A 20 5.89 -12.73 5.18
N HIS A 21 7.06 -12.43 4.62
CA HIS A 21 8.34 -12.95 5.13
C HIS A 21 9.26 -11.88 5.68
N PHE A 22 8.92 -10.61 5.44
CA PHE A 22 9.72 -9.48 5.87
C PHE A 22 8.97 -8.76 6.97
N LYS A 23 9.73 -8.26 7.93
CA LYS A 23 9.21 -7.45 9.01
C LYS A 23 10.17 -6.32 9.32
N LEU A 24 9.66 -5.13 9.53
CA LEU A 24 10.41 -4.01 10.08
C LEU A 24 10.77 -4.31 11.53
N ASN A 25 11.97 -3.98 11.94
CA ASN A 25 12.27 -3.91 13.36
C ASN A 25 11.63 -2.65 13.98
N GLU A 26 11.61 -2.57 15.32
CA GLU A 26 10.97 -1.47 16.04
C GLU A 26 11.52 -0.08 15.67
N ALA A 27 12.83 0.01 15.43
CA ALA A 27 13.47 1.27 15.05
C ALA A 27 13.05 1.72 13.64
N GLU A 28 12.99 0.79 12.68
CA GLU A 28 12.52 1.03 11.32
C GLU A 28 11.06 1.43 11.31
N LEU A 29 10.20 0.70 12.01
CA LEU A 29 8.78 1.01 12.14
C LEU A 29 8.56 2.39 12.78
N GLY A 30 9.29 2.69 13.85
CA GLY A 30 9.25 4.00 14.52
C GLY A 30 9.66 5.13 13.58
N ALA A 31 10.73 4.94 12.81
CA ALA A 31 11.21 5.94 11.86
C ALA A 31 10.19 6.19 10.72
N ILE A 32 9.61 5.13 10.15
CA ILE A 32 8.59 5.27 9.08
C ILE A 32 7.32 5.94 9.64
N ARG A 33 6.89 5.58 10.86
CA ARG A 33 5.78 6.27 11.56
C ARG A 33 6.05 7.76 11.73
N ALA A 34 7.26 8.14 12.15
CA ALA A 34 7.64 9.54 12.31
C ALA A 34 7.62 10.30 10.98
N ILE A 35 8.12 9.72 9.89
CA ILE A 35 8.09 10.29 8.55
C ILE A 35 6.64 10.53 8.11
N ILE A 36 5.78 9.52 8.17
CA ILE A 36 4.38 9.62 7.76
C ILE A 36 3.63 10.63 8.64
N LYS A 37 3.84 10.59 9.97
CA LYS A 37 3.23 11.52 10.93
C LYS A 37 3.63 12.97 10.62
N SER A 38 4.88 13.22 10.28
CA SER A 38 5.35 14.58 9.93
C SER A 38 4.62 15.13 8.70
N GLN A 39 4.48 14.35 7.64
CA GLN A 39 3.74 14.76 6.44
C GLN A 39 2.24 14.94 6.74
N TRP A 40 1.65 14.04 7.52
CA TRP A 40 0.27 14.12 7.96
C TRP A 40 0.00 15.39 8.78
N LEU A 41 0.84 15.69 9.77
CA LEU A 41 0.75 16.91 10.59
C LEU A 41 0.90 18.18 9.75
N TYR A 42 1.83 18.18 8.80
CA TYR A 42 1.97 19.30 7.87
C TYR A 42 0.67 19.54 7.09
N ARG A 43 0.01 18.49 6.61
CA ARG A 43 -1.28 18.62 5.94
C ARG A 43 -2.38 19.11 6.88
N MET A 44 -2.42 18.61 8.11
CA MET A 44 -3.38 19.05 9.14
C MET A 44 -3.16 20.51 9.52
N GLN A 45 -1.91 20.97 9.59
CA GLN A 45 -1.58 22.38 9.84
C GLN A 45 -2.16 23.33 8.78
N LEU A 46 -2.30 22.85 7.54
CA LEU A 46 -2.89 23.65 6.45
C LEU A 46 -4.43 23.64 6.47
N LEU A 47 -5.05 22.63 7.06
CA LEU A 47 -6.49 22.42 7.02
C LEU A 47 -7.19 22.87 8.31
N VAL A 48 -6.59 22.56 9.46
CA VAL A 48 -7.15 22.79 10.81
C VAL A 48 -6.06 23.19 11.82
N PRO A 49 -5.37 24.32 11.59
CA PRO A 49 -4.20 24.74 12.35
C PRO A 49 -4.47 24.84 13.86
N GLU A 50 -5.69 25.19 14.27
CA GLU A 50 -6.11 25.32 15.68
C GLU A 50 -6.13 23.98 16.43
N HIS A 51 -6.18 22.85 15.72
CA HIS A 51 -6.23 21.52 16.33
C HIS A 51 -4.90 20.76 16.28
N ILE A 52 -3.82 21.37 15.76
CA ILE A 52 -2.56 20.66 15.48
C ILE A 52 -1.91 20.06 16.75
N ALA A 53 -1.94 20.78 17.86
CA ALA A 53 -1.37 20.29 19.12
C ALA A 53 -2.12 19.04 19.65
N ALA A 54 -3.44 19.03 19.53
CA ALA A 54 -4.25 17.88 19.90
C ALA A 54 -4.00 16.69 18.95
N LEU A 55 -3.95 16.94 17.63
CA LEU A 55 -3.66 15.92 16.63
C LEU A 55 -2.27 15.29 16.84
N ASP A 56 -1.25 16.10 17.13
CA ASP A 56 0.09 15.60 17.43
C ASP A 56 0.12 14.71 18.67
N ALA A 57 -0.57 15.13 19.74
CA ALA A 57 -0.65 14.36 20.98
C ALA A 57 -1.42 13.05 20.85
N PHE A 58 -2.49 13.01 20.04
CA PHE A 58 -3.33 11.81 19.86
C PHE A 58 -2.77 10.82 18.83
N GLY A 59 -1.95 11.27 17.87
CA GLY A 59 -1.38 10.43 16.84
C GLY A 59 -2.33 10.08 15.68
N MET A 60 -1.75 9.60 14.58
CA MET A 60 -2.48 9.26 13.35
C MET A 60 -3.49 8.13 13.54
N GLU A 61 -3.20 7.17 14.41
CA GLU A 61 -4.07 6.05 14.74
C GLU A 61 -5.39 6.50 15.39
N ASN A 62 -5.43 7.73 15.88
CA ASN A 62 -6.63 8.35 16.44
C ASN A 62 -7.26 9.41 15.52
N TYR A 63 -6.80 9.55 14.29
CA TYR A 63 -7.30 10.55 13.34
C TYR A 63 -8.84 10.53 13.20
N HIS A 64 -9.48 9.36 13.23
CA HIS A 64 -10.93 9.23 13.10
C HIS A 64 -11.73 10.07 14.11
N ARG A 65 -11.16 10.39 15.29
CA ARG A 65 -11.78 11.23 16.31
C ARG A 65 -11.87 12.69 15.88
N PHE A 66 -11.03 13.12 14.95
CA PHE A 66 -10.95 14.48 14.42
C PHE A 66 -11.49 14.57 12.98
N ALA A 67 -11.89 13.44 12.38
CA ALA A 67 -12.32 13.40 10.99
C ALA A 67 -13.62 14.21 10.72
N HIS A 68 -14.40 14.49 11.77
CA HIS A 68 -15.58 15.35 11.70
C HIS A 68 -15.25 16.84 11.43
N LEU A 69 -14.00 17.27 11.63
CA LEU A 69 -13.52 18.62 11.36
C LEU A 69 -13.21 18.84 9.86
N LEU A 70 -13.25 17.78 9.04
CA LEU A 70 -12.75 17.77 7.68
C LEU A 70 -13.70 17.00 6.75
N ASP A 71 -13.76 17.39 5.50
CA ASP A 71 -14.18 16.46 4.46
C ASP A 71 -13.02 15.52 4.15
N HIS A 72 -13.10 14.28 4.62
CA HIS A 72 -12.05 13.28 4.46
C HIS A 72 -11.68 13.05 3.00
N SER A 73 -12.65 13.01 2.10
CA SER A 73 -12.42 12.69 0.69
C SER A 73 -11.59 13.76 -0.04
N SER A 74 -11.84 15.03 0.26
CA SER A 74 -11.09 16.15 -0.33
C SER A 74 -9.80 16.48 0.43
N SER A 75 -9.69 16.09 1.69
CA SER A 75 -8.49 16.36 2.51
C SER A 75 -7.29 15.52 2.11
N TRP A 76 -7.52 14.31 1.57
CA TRP A 76 -6.49 13.31 1.28
C TRP A 76 -6.40 12.89 -0.19
N PRO A 77 -6.26 13.81 -1.15
CA PRO A 77 -5.96 13.42 -2.52
C PRO A 77 -4.61 12.70 -2.59
N THR A 78 -4.45 11.78 -3.54
CA THR A 78 -3.25 10.94 -3.67
C THR A 78 -1.93 11.71 -3.59
N PRO A 79 -1.75 12.86 -4.29
CA PRO A 79 -0.48 13.60 -4.24
C PRO A 79 -0.04 14.06 -2.85
N THR A 80 -0.99 14.30 -1.93
CA THR A 80 -0.68 14.76 -0.56
C THR A 80 -0.22 13.63 0.36
N ARG A 81 -0.29 12.39 -0.09
CA ARG A 81 0.07 11.17 0.64
C ARG A 81 1.30 10.46 0.06
N ILE A 82 1.89 11.00 -0.98
CA ILE A 82 3.16 10.52 -1.54
C ILE A 82 4.30 11.12 -0.72
N LEU A 83 5.21 10.27 -0.27
CA LEU A 83 6.38 10.70 0.49
C LEU A 83 7.31 11.57 -0.35
N SER A 84 8.00 12.50 0.29
CA SER A 84 9.00 13.33 -0.39
C SER A 84 10.18 12.49 -0.87
N LYS A 85 10.89 12.95 -1.90
CA LYS A 85 12.14 12.32 -2.38
C LYS A 85 13.14 12.05 -1.25
N ARG A 86 13.28 13.00 -0.31
CA ARG A 86 14.15 12.86 0.86
C ARG A 86 13.73 11.68 1.74
N ASP A 87 12.44 11.61 2.07
CA ASP A 87 11.92 10.58 2.97
C ASP A 87 11.98 9.19 2.34
N VAL A 88 11.69 9.07 1.04
CA VAL A 88 11.87 7.84 0.27
C VAL A 88 13.34 7.38 0.31
N ASN A 89 14.29 8.28 0.11
CA ASN A 89 15.72 7.94 0.20
C ASN A 89 16.10 7.46 1.60
N VAL A 90 15.57 8.06 2.66
CA VAL A 90 15.81 7.58 4.04
C VAL A 90 15.28 6.15 4.21
N ILE A 91 14.08 5.86 3.70
CA ILE A 91 13.50 4.50 3.78
C ILE A 91 14.33 3.48 2.98
N LYS A 92 14.84 3.85 1.82
CA LYS A 92 15.69 2.98 0.97
C LYS A 92 17.03 2.60 1.60
N GLU A 93 17.51 3.37 2.57
CA GLU A 93 18.74 3.07 3.33
C GLU A 93 18.48 2.18 4.56
N MET A 94 17.23 1.88 4.90
CA MET A 94 16.89 1.03 6.04
C MET A 94 17.29 -0.44 5.82
N PRO A 95 17.60 -1.21 6.89
CA PRO A 95 18.01 -2.61 6.80
C PRO A 95 17.03 -3.52 6.07
N PHE A 96 15.70 -3.31 6.23
CA PHE A 96 14.71 -4.12 5.53
C PHE A 96 14.82 -3.99 4.01
N PHE A 97 15.09 -2.79 3.50
CA PHE A 97 15.23 -2.55 2.05
C PHE A 97 16.52 -3.20 1.51
N ASN A 98 17.59 -3.20 2.30
CA ASN A 98 18.80 -3.96 1.98
C ASN A 98 18.54 -5.48 1.95
N SER A 99 17.62 -5.99 2.76
CA SER A 99 17.19 -7.39 2.70
C SER A 99 16.45 -7.71 1.38
N PHE A 100 15.68 -6.79 0.85
CA PHE A 100 15.10 -6.93 -0.50
C PHE A 100 16.19 -6.99 -1.58
N LYS A 101 17.15 -6.06 -1.54
CA LYS A 101 18.29 -6.04 -2.49
C LYS A 101 19.11 -7.36 -2.44
N LYS A 102 19.28 -7.96 -1.27
CA LYS A 102 19.97 -9.25 -1.13
C LYS A 102 19.21 -10.41 -1.79
N ILE A 103 17.88 -10.38 -1.78
CA ILE A 103 17.05 -11.45 -2.33
C ILE A 103 16.82 -11.25 -3.82
N PHE A 104 16.41 -10.04 -4.22
CA PHE A 104 16.00 -9.75 -5.60
C PHE A 104 17.16 -9.27 -6.49
N GLY A 105 18.30 -8.89 -5.92
CA GLY A 105 19.38 -8.22 -6.65
C GLY A 105 19.08 -6.72 -6.84
N SER A 106 18.95 -6.27 -8.07
CA SER A 106 18.53 -4.89 -8.36
C SER A 106 17.02 -4.71 -8.12
N ILE A 107 16.67 -3.57 -7.53
CA ILE A 107 15.29 -3.18 -7.30
C ILE A 107 15.14 -1.73 -7.76
N GLU A 108 14.15 -1.48 -8.57
CA GLU A 108 13.71 -0.13 -8.91
C GLU A 108 12.29 0.08 -8.35
N ILE A 109 12.01 1.24 -7.80
CA ILE A 109 10.68 1.62 -7.36
C ILE A 109 10.03 2.44 -8.48
N ALA A 110 8.77 2.14 -8.80
CA ALA A 110 8.04 2.86 -9.82
C ALA A 110 7.79 4.33 -9.41
N ASP A 111 7.93 5.26 -10.35
CA ASP A 111 7.46 6.65 -10.22
C ASP A 111 6.05 6.78 -10.84
N GLU A 112 5.06 6.20 -10.17
CA GLU A 112 3.67 6.15 -10.67
C GLU A 112 3.02 7.54 -10.76
N ALA A 113 3.47 8.48 -9.94
CA ALA A 113 2.96 9.85 -9.93
C ALA A 113 3.70 10.79 -10.90
N LYS A 114 4.79 10.33 -11.52
CA LYS A 114 5.64 11.12 -12.44
C LYS A 114 6.22 12.40 -11.80
N PHE A 115 6.59 12.30 -10.55
CA PHE A 115 7.22 13.38 -9.81
C PHE A 115 8.74 13.47 -10.03
N GLY A 116 9.33 12.49 -10.74
CA GLY A 116 10.77 12.39 -10.98
C GLY A 116 11.53 11.76 -9.80
N TRP A 117 10.85 11.03 -8.94
CA TRP A 117 11.43 10.18 -7.89
C TRP A 117 10.54 8.97 -7.57
N ASP A 118 11.09 8.00 -6.87
CA ASP A 118 10.43 6.77 -6.45
C ASP A 118 9.15 7.06 -5.67
N HIS A 119 8.06 6.40 -6.03
CA HIS A 119 6.73 6.61 -5.45
C HIS A 119 6.50 5.70 -4.25
N MET A 120 6.33 6.28 -3.08
CA MET A 120 5.83 5.58 -1.89
C MET A 120 4.60 6.33 -1.36
N LEU A 121 3.47 5.63 -1.28
CA LEU A 121 2.17 6.19 -0.91
C LEU A 121 1.71 5.62 0.43
N TRP A 122 1.39 6.48 1.39
CA TRP A 122 0.72 6.02 2.59
C TRP A 122 -0.80 6.20 2.50
N ARG A 123 -1.51 5.31 3.17
CA ARG A 123 -2.98 5.35 3.25
C ARG A 123 -3.45 5.33 4.68
N LEU A 124 -4.62 5.92 4.93
CA LEU A 124 -5.33 5.80 6.19
C LEU A 124 -6.80 5.42 5.93
N VAL A 125 -7.33 4.56 6.82
CA VAL A 125 -8.70 4.06 6.75
C VAL A 125 -9.32 4.16 8.14
N ARG A 126 -10.37 4.96 8.24
CA ARG A 126 -11.09 5.18 9.50
C ARG A 126 -11.91 3.95 9.90
N PRO A 127 -12.13 3.73 11.21
CA PRO A 127 -13.07 2.72 11.69
C PRO A 127 -14.46 2.90 11.09
N GLY A 128 -15.08 1.80 10.63
CA GLY A 128 -16.47 1.80 10.15
C GLY A 128 -16.74 2.60 8.87
N ASN A 129 -15.69 3.08 8.18
CA ASN A 129 -15.84 3.86 6.95
C ASN A 129 -15.35 3.08 5.72
N SER A 130 -15.89 3.43 4.54
CA SER A 130 -15.50 2.87 3.24
C SER A 130 -14.35 3.65 2.60
N ASP A 131 -13.27 3.90 3.36
CA ASP A 131 -12.08 4.62 2.87
C ASP A 131 -11.15 3.70 2.06
N CYS A 132 -11.56 2.46 1.80
CA CYS A 132 -10.79 1.45 1.09
C CYS A 132 -11.03 1.50 -0.42
N ALA A 133 -10.01 1.10 -1.19
CA ALA A 133 -10.19 0.79 -2.59
C ALA A 133 -11.03 -0.50 -2.75
N SER A 134 -11.82 -0.58 -3.84
CA SER A 134 -12.47 -1.83 -4.27
C SER A 134 -11.41 -2.90 -4.57
N ILE A 135 -11.84 -4.16 -4.64
CA ILE A 135 -10.98 -5.27 -5.07
C ILE A 135 -10.57 -5.05 -6.54
N HIS A 136 -9.28 -5.14 -6.80
CA HIS A 136 -8.67 -4.90 -8.10
C HIS A 136 -7.33 -5.63 -8.23
N THR A 137 -6.73 -5.62 -9.41
CA THR A 137 -5.30 -5.86 -9.59
C THR A 137 -4.61 -4.54 -9.91
N ASP A 138 -3.38 -4.35 -9.48
CA ASP A 138 -2.65 -3.12 -9.83
C ASP A 138 -2.31 -3.05 -11.32
N ARG A 139 -2.24 -4.18 -11.99
CA ARG A 139 -2.11 -4.22 -13.44
C ARG A 139 -3.16 -3.37 -14.15
N TRP A 140 -4.42 -3.40 -13.71
CA TRP A 140 -5.51 -2.64 -14.35
C TRP A 140 -5.30 -1.13 -14.28
N PHE A 141 -4.67 -0.62 -13.21
CA PHE A 141 -4.29 0.79 -13.14
C PHE A 141 -3.23 1.13 -14.19
N TRP A 142 -2.28 0.22 -14.42
CA TRP A 142 -1.25 0.38 -15.44
C TRP A 142 -1.85 0.29 -16.85
N ASP A 143 -2.82 -0.58 -17.06
CA ASP A 143 -3.53 -0.69 -18.34
C ASP A 143 -4.36 0.56 -18.65
N LEU A 144 -4.91 1.23 -17.63
CA LEU A 144 -5.61 2.52 -17.77
C LEU A 144 -4.66 3.70 -17.99
N ALA A 145 -3.44 3.62 -17.52
CA ALA A 145 -2.42 4.66 -17.62
C ALA A 145 -1.49 4.34 -18.81
N SER A 146 -1.96 4.58 -20.04
CA SER A 146 -1.29 4.22 -21.31
C SER A 146 0.14 4.77 -21.51
N ASP A 147 0.58 5.67 -20.63
CA ASP A 147 1.87 6.35 -20.70
C ASP A 147 2.85 5.97 -19.56
N TRP A 148 2.53 4.95 -18.77
CA TRP A 148 3.47 4.43 -17.76
C TRP A 148 4.56 3.61 -18.44
N LYS A 149 5.80 4.09 -18.29
CA LYS A 149 6.95 3.37 -18.83
C LYS A 149 7.26 2.18 -17.94
N VAL A 150 7.21 0.99 -18.50
CA VAL A 150 7.85 -0.19 -17.94
C VAL A 150 9.33 -0.12 -18.34
N PRO A 151 10.28 -0.38 -17.44
CA PRO A 151 11.69 -0.53 -17.82
C PRO A 151 11.85 -1.53 -18.98
N ASP A 152 12.75 -1.23 -19.94
CA ASP A 152 12.93 -1.99 -21.20
C ASP A 152 13.52 -3.41 -21.01
N TYR A 153 13.76 -3.84 -19.79
CA TYR A 153 14.27 -5.17 -19.48
C TYR A 153 13.17 -6.03 -18.84
N ALA A 154 13.30 -7.33 -18.99
CA ALA A 154 12.36 -8.30 -18.45
C ALA A 154 12.33 -8.22 -16.90
N HIS A 155 11.47 -7.36 -16.37
CA HIS A 155 11.27 -7.19 -14.95
C HIS A 155 9.90 -7.68 -14.55
N GLN A 156 9.86 -8.37 -13.42
CA GLN A 156 8.62 -8.66 -12.73
C GLN A 156 8.22 -7.45 -11.90
N ARG A 157 6.96 -7.06 -11.98
CA ARG A 157 6.35 -6.07 -11.08
C ARG A 157 5.81 -6.77 -9.85
N LEU A 158 6.18 -6.27 -8.69
CA LEU A 158 5.67 -6.71 -7.41
C LEU A 158 5.22 -5.51 -6.61
N ASN A 159 4.19 -5.69 -5.82
CA ASN A 159 3.71 -4.66 -4.92
C ASN A 159 4.19 -4.95 -3.51
N VAL A 160 4.52 -3.90 -2.81
CA VAL A 160 4.91 -3.93 -1.39
C VAL A 160 3.88 -3.16 -0.60
N TRP A 161 3.31 -3.80 0.41
CA TRP A 161 2.39 -3.20 1.36
C TRP A 161 2.92 -3.41 2.77
N ILE A 162 3.08 -2.33 3.53
CA ILE A 162 3.66 -2.33 4.88
C ILE A 162 2.59 -1.93 5.89
N ALA A 163 2.38 -2.75 6.89
CA ALA A 163 1.50 -2.48 8.02
C ALA A 163 2.16 -1.46 8.96
N ILE A 164 1.60 -0.25 9.07
CA ILE A 164 2.15 0.82 9.93
C ILE A 164 1.34 0.91 11.25
N HIS A 165 0.02 1.05 11.15
CA HIS A 165 -0.92 0.92 12.26
C HIS A 165 -2.02 -0.03 11.81
N THR A 166 -1.98 -1.28 12.27
CA THR A 166 -2.94 -2.34 11.96
C THR A 166 -3.35 -3.08 13.21
N VAL A 167 -4.51 -3.72 13.15
CA VAL A 167 -5.00 -4.64 14.17
C VAL A 167 -5.29 -5.97 13.48
N PRO A 168 -4.52 -7.03 13.75
CA PRO A 168 -4.67 -8.33 13.10
C PRO A 168 -6.10 -8.86 13.18
N GLY A 169 -6.62 -9.33 12.04
CA GLY A 169 -7.97 -9.87 11.91
C GLY A 169 -9.10 -8.84 11.93
N LYS A 170 -8.80 -7.53 12.13
CA LYS A 170 -9.82 -6.46 12.12
C LYS A 170 -9.65 -5.45 10.98
N ASN A 171 -8.44 -5.29 10.47
CA ASN A 171 -8.14 -4.45 9.32
C ASN A 171 -6.84 -4.92 8.65
N GLY A 172 -6.51 -4.36 7.49
CA GLY A 172 -5.30 -4.72 6.77
C GLY A 172 -5.51 -4.80 5.27
N LEU A 173 -4.80 -5.74 4.63
CA LEU A 173 -4.89 -6.06 3.22
C LEU A 173 -5.74 -7.32 3.04
N CYS A 174 -6.73 -7.25 2.15
CA CYS A 174 -7.46 -8.42 1.65
C CYS A 174 -6.88 -8.87 0.32
N VAL A 175 -6.83 -10.18 0.11
CA VAL A 175 -6.36 -10.80 -1.13
C VAL A 175 -7.27 -11.95 -1.53
N VAL A 176 -7.32 -12.26 -2.83
CA VAL A 176 -7.87 -13.52 -3.34
C VAL A 176 -6.69 -14.43 -3.68
N PRO A 177 -6.36 -15.43 -2.86
CA PRO A 177 -5.19 -16.28 -3.07
C PRO A 177 -5.20 -16.96 -4.43
N ALA A 178 -4.05 -17.04 -5.10
CA ALA A 178 -3.83 -17.64 -6.41
C ALA A 178 -4.56 -16.94 -7.59
N SER A 179 -5.23 -15.82 -7.37
CA SER A 179 -5.95 -15.09 -8.43
C SER A 179 -5.05 -14.51 -9.53
N GLN A 180 -3.74 -14.32 -9.27
CA GLN A 180 -2.77 -13.86 -10.27
C GLN A 180 -2.58 -14.85 -11.43
N THR A 181 -2.99 -16.11 -11.27
CA THR A 181 -2.91 -17.12 -12.32
C THR A 181 -4.03 -17.01 -13.36
N LYS A 182 -5.18 -16.45 -12.97
CA LYS A 182 -6.29 -16.14 -13.88
C LYS A 182 -6.05 -14.79 -14.55
N LYS A 183 -6.11 -14.72 -15.87
CA LYS A 183 -5.80 -13.51 -16.66
C LYS A 183 -7.03 -12.84 -17.28
N ASP A 184 -8.17 -13.50 -17.27
CA ASP A 184 -9.40 -13.11 -17.96
C ASP A 184 -10.48 -12.60 -16.98
N TRP A 185 -10.07 -11.91 -15.92
CA TRP A 185 -10.98 -11.25 -15.00
C TRP A 185 -11.82 -10.20 -15.75
N LYS A 186 -13.13 -10.22 -15.55
CA LYS A 186 -14.01 -9.18 -16.09
C LYS A 186 -13.94 -7.94 -15.23
N TRP A 187 -13.64 -6.81 -15.84
CA TRP A 187 -13.56 -5.54 -15.17
C TRP A 187 -13.87 -4.39 -16.14
N HIS A 188 -14.28 -3.25 -15.60
CA HIS A 188 -14.45 -2.02 -16.34
C HIS A 188 -13.80 -0.85 -15.58
N SER A 189 -13.77 0.33 -16.19
CA SER A 189 -13.30 1.55 -15.52
C SER A 189 -14.45 2.48 -15.19
N GLU A 190 -14.43 3.05 -13.98
CA GLU A 190 -15.32 4.12 -13.57
C GLU A 190 -14.55 5.40 -13.26
N LYS A 191 -15.16 6.55 -13.56
CA LYS A 191 -14.59 7.84 -13.16
C LYS A 191 -15.00 8.15 -11.72
N ARG A 192 -14.03 8.14 -10.80
CA ARG A 192 -14.22 8.51 -9.39
C ARG A 192 -13.23 9.60 -9.01
N TYR A 193 -13.72 10.71 -8.46
CA TYR A 193 -12.88 11.86 -8.07
C TYR A 193 -11.96 12.38 -9.19
N GLY A 194 -12.47 12.39 -10.42
CA GLY A 194 -11.74 12.87 -11.59
C GLY A 194 -10.74 11.88 -12.20
N GLN A 195 -10.53 10.70 -11.61
CA GLN A 195 -9.63 9.66 -12.09
C GLN A 195 -10.38 8.40 -12.53
N LEU A 196 -9.87 7.72 -13.53
CA LEU A 196 -10.35 6.38 -13.88
C LEU A 196 -9.89 5.39 -12.81
N LYS A 197 -10.81 4.58 -12.33
CA LYS A 197 -10.56 3.50 -11.35
C LYS A 197 -11.08 2.19 -11.90
N PRO A 198 -10.30 1.10 -11.84
CA PRO A 198 -10.79 -0.20 -12.22
C PRO A 198 -11.82 -0.72 -11.21
N VAL A 199 -12.82 -1.41 -11.72
CA VAL A 199 -13.89 -2.06 -10.96
C VAL A 199 -14.02 -3.48 -11.47
N LEU A 200 -13.95 -4.44 -10.56
CA LEU A 200 -14.18 -5.85 -10.85
C LEU A 200 -15.68 -6.09 -11.09
N ASP A 201 -16.03 -6.83 -12.14
CA ASP A 201 -17.41 -7.17 -12.50
C ASP A 201 -17.89 -8.49 -11.91
N GLU A 202 -17.02 -9.21 -11.21
CA GLU A 202 -17.35 -10.49 -10.57
C GLU A 202 -17.77 -10.28 -9.10
N ASP A 203 -18.61 -11.17 -8.60
CA ASP A 203 -19.09 -11.14 -7.22
C ASP A 203 -17.95 -11.46 -6.24
N VAL A 204 -17.50 -10.46 -5.50
CA VAL A 204 -16.37 -10.54 -4.57
C VAL A 204 -16.61 -11.58 -3.47
N ASP A 205 -17.85 -11.77 -3.03
CA ASP A 205 -18.20 -12.71 -1.95
C ASP A 205 -17.97 -14.18 -2.37
N GLN A 206 -17.94 -14.44 -3.67
CA GLN A 206 -17.69 -15.79 -4.21
C GLN A 206 -16.21 -16.08 -4.50
N LEU A 207 -15.33 -15.08 -4.38
CA LEU A 207 -13.91 -15.22 -4.76
C LEU A 207 -13.02 -15.79 -3.65
N GLY A 208 -13.55 -16.06 -2.46
CA GLY A 208 -12.74 -16.53 -1.34
C GLY A 208 -11.77 -15.48 -0.81
N LEU A 209 -12.22 -14.22 -0.76
CA LEU A 209 -11.44 -13.10 -0.23
C LEU A 209 -10.93 -13.38 1.19
N LYS A 210 -9.64 -13.16 1.43
CA LYS A 210 -8.98 -13.44 2.69
C LYS A 210 -8.33 -12.18 3.25
N LEU A 211 -8.69 -11.80 4.48
CA LEU A 211 -7.95 -10.79 5.23
C LEU A 211 -6.62 -11.37 5.73
N LEU A 212 -5.52 -10.70 5.41
CA LEU A 212 -4.20 -11.09 5.92
C LEU A 212 -4.03 -10.60 7.36
N PRO A 213 -3.64 -11.47 8.30
CA PRO A 213 -3.52 -11.13 9.72
C PRO A 213 -2.20 -10.40 10.00
N THR A 214 -2.02 -9.21 9.41
CA THR A 214 -0.79 -8.44 9.51
C THR A 214 -0.72 -7.64 10.81
N GLU A 215 0.39 -7.80 11.54
CA GLU A 215 0.78 -6.96 12.67
C GLU A 215 1.54 -5.71 12.19
N PRO A 216 1.62 -4.66 13.00
CA PRO A 216 2.49 -3.52 12.70
C PRO A 216 3.93 -3.96 12.42
N GLY A 217 4.50 -3.44 11.34
CA GLY A 217 5.82 -3.82 10.85
C GLY A 217 5.83 -4.96 9.83
N ASP A 218 4.77 -5.76 9.71
CA ASP A 218 4.72 -6.81 8.68
C ASP A 218 4.71 -6.20 7.28
N ILE A 219 5.46 -6.85 6.38
CA ILE A 219 5.58 -6.46 4.98
C ILE A 219 5.00 -7.58 4.11
N VAL A 220 3.99 -7.23 3.34
CA VAL A 220 3.40 -8.11 2.33
C VAL A 220 3.97 -7.75 0.97
N ILE A 221 4.61 -8.72 0.30
CA ILE A 221 4.99 -8.61 -1.10
C ILE A 221 4.01 -9.45 -1.90
N PHE A 222 3.48 -8.92 -3.00
CA PHE A 222 2.52 -9.66 -3.80
C PHE A 222 2.65 -9.35 -5.30
N ASN A 223 2.18 -10.30 -6.10
CA ASN A 223 2.15 -10.19 -7.55
C ASN A 223 1.16 -9.09 -7.98
N HIS A 224 1.53 -8.24 -8.93
CA HIS A 224 0.70 -7.14 -9.41
C HIS A 224 -0.60 -7.58 -10.10
N ASP A 225 -0.70 -8.86 -10.51
CA ASP A 225 -1.92 -9.49 -11.04
C ASP A 225 -2.81 -10.10 -9.93
N LEU A 226 -2.36 -10.11 -8.66
CA LEU A 226 -3.15 -10.62 -7.55
C LEU A 226 -4.35 -9.71 -7.29
N LEU A 227 -5.56 -10.26 -7.23
CA LEU A 227 -6.74 -9.52 -6.76
C LEU A 227 -6.59 -9.19 -5.29
N HIS A 228 -6.64 -7.92 -4.98
CA HIS A 228 -6.47 -7.42 -3.61
C HIS A 228 -7.23 -6.11 -3.38
N GLY A 229 -7.31 -5.70 -2.13
CA GLY A 229 -7.87 -4.40 -1.74
C GLY A 229 -7.72 -4.16 -0.25
N GLY A 230 -8.01 -2.94 0.19
CA GLY A 230 -8.04 -2.64 1.61
C GLY A 230 -9.25 -3.30 2.29
N ALA A 231 -9.03 -3.96 3.42
CA ALA A 231 -10.12 -4.48 4.23
C ALA A 231 -10.94 -3.32 4.85
N PRO A 232 -12.26 -3.47 5.05
CA PRO A 232 -13.01 -2.63 5.96
C PRO A 232 -12.33 -2.58 7.33
N ASN A 233 -12.30 -1.41 7.95
CA ASN A 233 -11.65 -1.27 9.25
C ASN A 233 -12.65 -1.52 10.38
N LEU A 234 -12.59 -2.72 10.95
CA LEU A 234 -13.40 -3.17 12.08
C LEU A 234 -12.71 -2.94 13.44
N ALA A 235 -11.54 -2.30 13.45
CA ALA A 235 -10.85 -1.90 14.67
C ALA A 235 -11.39 -0.56 15.20
N GLU A 236 -10.98 -0.18 16.41
CA GLU A 236 -11.31 1.10 17.03
C GLU A 236 -10.35 2.22 16.67
N THR A 237 -9.28 1.91 15.94
CA THR A 237 -8.24 2.86 15.54
C THR A 237 -8.15 3.00 14.04
N THR A 238 -7.67 4.15 13.56
CA THR A 238 -7.40 4.38 12.13
C THR A 238 -6.26 3.48 11.67
N ARG A 239 -6.49 2.67 10.63
CA ARG A 239 -5.44 1.91 9.97
C ARG A 239 -4.55 2.84 9.15
N VAL A 240 -3.24 2.62 9.22
CA VAL A 240 -2.25 3.28 8.35
C VAL A 240 -1.40 2.21 7.68
N SER A 241 -1.15 2.36 6.39
CA SER A 241 -0.25 1.51 5.60
C SER A 241 0.64 2.36 4.70
N LEU A 242 1.77 1.80 4.28
CA LEU A 242 2.66 2.35 3.25
C LEU A 242 2.71 1.35 2.09
N GLU A 243 2.64 1.83 0.85
CA GLU A 243 2.64 0.97 -0.32
C GLU A 243 3.47 1.56 -1.46
N PHE A 244 4.07 0.68 -2.26
CA PHE A 244 4.83 1.03 -3.46
C PHE A 244 5.02 -0.18 -4.37
N THR A 245 5.24 0.08 -5.66
CA THR A 245 5.53 -0.94 -6.67
C THR A 245 7.04 -1.04 -6.87
N ILE A 246 7.55 -2.27 -6.94
CA ILE A 246 8.96 -2.57 -7.26
C ILE A 246 9.06 -3.35 -8.56
N PHE A 247 10.13 -3.07 -9.32
CA PHE A 247 10.58 -3.87 -10.44
C PHE A 247 11.77 -4.71 -9.99
N VAL A 248 11.70 -6.00 -10.23
CA VAL A 248 12.75 -6.97 -9.87
C VAL A 248 13.13 -7.80 -11.09
N PRO A 249 14.38 -8.28 -11.23
CA PRO A 249 14.77 -9.16 -12.32
C PRO A 249 13.92 -10.44 -12.33
N THR A 250 13.51 -10.89 -13.54
CA THR A 250 12.78 -12.16 -13.75
C THR A 250 13.66 -13.38 -13.52
#